data_a05e4f47230979d9e5c66a76d03ed308
#
_entry.id   a05e4f47230979d9e5c66a76d03ed308
#
_cell.length_a   1.000
_cell.length_b   1.000
_cell.length_c   1.000
_cell.angle_alpha   90.00
_cell.angle_beta   90.00
_cell.angle_gamma   90.00
#
_symmetry.space_group_name_H-M   'P 1'
#
loop_
_entity.id
_entity.type
_entity.pdbx_description
1 polymer ?
#
loop_
_entity_poly.entity_id
_entity_poly.type
_entity_poly.pdbx_seq_one_letter_code
_entity_poly.pdbx_strand_id
1 'polypeptide(L)'
;DKKDIIDGSTIKPGDALVGIASTGVHSNGFSLVRSVFEMTKESLDTYYDELGTTLGEALIAPTKIYVKALKSVKNAGIKVKGCSHITGGGFYENLPRMLPDGVKAVVKKDSYKVPPIFGLIAKAGNVEEKMMYNTFNMGLGMVLAVDPADVEKTIEAINAAGYESYEVGYIAEGEKGAELC
;
A
#
# COMPACT_ATOMS: atom_id res chain seq x y z
N ASP A 1 -16.07 -19.49 -1.88
CA ASP A 1 -17.30 -19.57 -2.67
C ASP A 1 -17.19 -18.65 -3.87
N LYS A 2 -17.75 -19.05 -5.03
CA LYS A 2 -17.73 -18.21 -6.24
C LYS A 2 -18.40 -16.84 -6.03
N LYS A 3 -19.34 -16.75 -5.09
CA LYS A 3 -20.04 -15.50 -4.72
C LYS A 3 -19.14 -14.48 -3.99
N ASP A 4 -18.01 -14.93 -3.48
CA ASP A 4 -17.09 -14.13 -2.66
C ASP A 4 -15.84 -13.69 -3.45
N ILE A 5 -15.81 -13.93 -4.75
CA ILE A 5 -14.68 -13.52 -5.60
C ILE A 5 -14.70 -12.01 -5.73
N ILE A 6 -13.56 -11.39 -5.42
CA ILE A 6 -13.31 -9.95 -5.63
C ILE A 6 -12.57 -9.82 -6.96
N ASP A 7 -13.29 -9.42 -8.01
CA ASP A 7 -12.76 -9.37 -9.38
C ASP A 7 -12.66 -7.94 -9.96
N GLY A 8 -13.07 -6.93 -9.20
CA GLY A 8 -13.04 -5.53 -9.63
C GLY A 8 -14.20 -5.12 -10.54
N SER A 9 -15.02 -6.06 -11.02
CA SER A 9 -16.06 -5.80 -12.02
C SER A 9 -17.14 -4.79 -11.57
N THR A 10 -17.31 -4.58 -10.27
CA THR A 10 -18.29 -3.66 -9.70
C THR A 10 -17.70 -2.32 -9.26
N ILE A 11 -16.42 -2.08 -9.50
CA ILE A 11 -15.78 -0.79 -9.26
C ILE A 11 -16.32 0.24 -10.24
N LYS A 12 -16.65 1.41 -9.72
CA LYS A 12 -17.20 2.53 -10.51
C LYS A 12 -16.63 3.87 -10.03
N PRO A 13 -16.69 4.92 -10.84
CA PRO A 13 -16.36 6.27 -10.40
C PRO A 13 -17.12 6.66 -9.13
N GLY A 14 -16.43 7.33 -8.21
CA GLY A 14 -16.94 7.71 -6.90
C GLY A 14 -16.71 6.67 -5.80
N ASP A 15 -16.33 5.44 -6.12
CA ASP A 15 -15.91 4.47 -5.09
C ASP A 15 -14.67 4.98 -4.34
N ALA A 16 -14.60 4.69 -3.04
CA ALA A 16 -13.50 5.10 -2.19
C ALA A 16 -12.39 4.05 -2.15
N LEU A 17 -11.17 4.51 -1.91
CA LEU A 17 -10.00 3.68 -1.68
C LEU A 17 -9.61 3.70 -0.21
N VAL A 18 -9.55 2.53 0.42
CA VAL A 18 -9.07 2.33 1.79
C VAL A 18 -7.75 1.58 1.74
N GLY A 19 -6.69 2.22 2.24
CA GLY A 19 -5.35 1.65 2.32
C GLY A 19 -5.09 1.02 3.68
N ILE A 20 -4.37 -0.10 3.72
CA ILE A 20 -3.94 -0.77 4.94
C ILE A 20 -2.42 -0.65 5.05
N ALA A 21 -1.94 -0.15 6.19
CA ALA A 21 -0.53 0.12 6.42
C ALA A 21 0.36 -1.11 6.24
N SER A 22 1.53 -0.90 5.64
CA SER A 22 2.62 -1.87 5.57
C SER A 22 3.50 -1.81 6.84
N THR A 23 4.49 -2.70 6.92
CA THR A 23 5.53 -2.70 7.97
C THR A 23 6.85 -2.09 7.48
N GLY A 24 6.89 -1.62 6.25
CA GLY A 24 8.10 -1.16 5.57
C GLY A 24 8.15 -1.70 4.15
N VAL A 25 9.33 -2.01 3.66
CA VAL A 25 9.56 -2.44 2.26
C VAL A 25 8.92 -3.78 1.91
N HIS A 26 8.51 -4.55 2.89
CA HIS A 26 8.06 -5.93 2.73
C HIS A 26 9.17 -6.76 2.02
N SER A 27 8.83 -7.44 0.93
CA SER A 27 9.77 -8.28 0.17
C SER A 27 10.08 -7.72 -1.22
N ASN A 28 9.86 -6.43 -1.45
CA ASN A 28 9.98 -5.81 -2.77
C ASN A 28 11.02 -4.67 -2.77
N GLY A 29 11.59 -4.39 -3.95
CA GLY A 29 12.52 -3.28 -4.13
C GLY A 29 13.93 -3.54 -3.63
N PHE A 30 14.28 -4.76 -3.23
CA PHE A 30 15.60 -5.07 -2.65
C PHE A 30 16.77 -4.95 -3.64
N SER A 31 16.53 -5.00 -4.95
CA SER A 31 17.56 -4.67 -5.93
C SER A 31 18.01 -3.21 -5.79
N LEU A 32 17.05 -2.29 -5.64
CA LEU A 32 17.33 -0.87 -5.40
C LEU A 32 17.97 -0.68 -4.02
N VAL A 33 17.45 -1.30 -2.97
CA VAL A 33 18.04 -1.22 -1.63
C VAL A 33 19.51 -1.62 -1.64
N ARG A 34 19.86 -2.73 -2.31
CA ARG A 34 21.25 -3.22 -2.44
C ARG A 34 22.13 -2.33 -3.31
N SER A 35 21.58 -1.54 -4.21
CA SER A 35 22.35 -0.57 -5.00
C SER A 35 22.62 0.73 -4.24
N VAL A 36 21.78 1.03 -3.23
CA VAL A 36 21.85 2.25 -2.43
C VAL A 36 22.70 2.08 -1.18
N PHE A 37 22.58 0.93 -0.50
CA PHE A 37 23.29 0.65 0.73
C PHE A 37 24.31 -0.50 0.55
N GLU A 38 25.46 -0.35 1.18
CA GLU A 38 26.37 -1.48 1.33
C GLU A 38 25.78 -2.54 2.26
N MET A 39 25.72 -3.81 1.80
CA MET A 39 25.16 -4.92 2.57
C MET A 39 26.20 -5.54 3.49
N THR A 40 26.99 -4.71 4.17
CA THR A 40 27.95 -5.15 5.20
C THR A 40 27.28 -5.19 6.57
N LYS A 41 27.85 -5.95 7.49
CA LYS A 41 27.37 -6.00 8.87
C LYS A 41 27.39 -4.61 9.51
N GLU A 42 28.43 -3.82 9.29
CA GLU A 42 28.58 -2.46 9.82
C GLU A 42 27.46 -1.54 9.31
N SER A 43 27.18 -1.56 8.00
CA SER A 43 26.10 -0.76 7.42
C SER A 43 24.73 -1.19 7.95
N LEU A 44 24.48 -2.48 8.04
CA LEU A 44 23.19 -3.00 8.52
C LEU A 44 22.98 -2.78 10.03
N ASP A 45 24.04 -2.78 10.83
CA ASP A 45 24.01 -2.49 12.27
C ASP A 45 23.96 -0.97 12.55
N THR A 46 24.09 -0.11 11.54
CA THR A 46 24.00 1.34 11.73
C THR A 46 22.60 1.73 12.19
N TYR A 47 22.54 2.41 13.34
CA TYR A 47 21.29 2.96 13.90
C TYR A 47 20.94 4.29 13.24
N TYR A 48 19.68 4.46 12.90
CA TYR A 48 19.13 5.69 12.36
C TYR A 48 18.04 6.23 13.29
N ASP A 49 18.22 7.44 13.80
CA ASP A 49 17.25 8.08 14.71
C ASP A 49 15.87 8.18 14.09
N GLU A 50 15.81 8.50 12.78
CA GLU A 50 14.56 8.60 12.03
C GLU A 50 13.81 7.26 11.88
N LEU A 51 14.53 6.12 11.94
CA LEU A 51 13.94 4.78 11.92
C LEU A 51 13.59 4.30 13.34
N GLY A 52 14.26 4.83 14.37
CA GLY A 52 14.20 4.33 15.74
C GLY A 52 14.80 2.92 15.90
N THR A 53 15.57 2.46 14.92
CA THR A 53 16.16 1.12 14.88
C THR A 53 17.36 1.07 13.91
N THR A 54 17.99 -0.09 13.75
CA THR A 54 19.07 -0.28 12.77
C THR A 54 18.51 -0.40 11.35
N LEU A 55 19.35 -0.12 10.37
CA LEU A 55 18.99 -0.31 8.95
C LEU A 55 18.55 -1.75 8.67
N GLY A 56 19.31 -2.72 9.19
CA GLY A 56 19.00 -4.14 9.00
C GLY A 56 17.64 -4.53 9.56
N GLU A 57 17.31 -4.11 10.78
CA GLU A 57 16.02 -4.39 11.41
C GLU A 57 14.86 -3.77 10.63
N ALA A 58 15.01 -2.51 10.16
CA ALA A 58 13.99 -1.86 9.33
C ALA A 58 13.77 -2.58 8.00
N LEU A 59 14.84 -3.08 7.38
CA LEU A 59 14.77 -3.77 6.08
C LEU A 59 14.19 -5.19 6.18
N ILE A 60 14.43 -5.91 7.29
CA ILE A 60 13.93 -7.28 7.47
C ILE A 60 12.56 -7.34 8.15
N ALA A 61 11.91 -6.20 8.40
CA ALA A 61 10.56 -6.17 8.95
C ALA A 61 9.63 -7.10 8.15
N PRO A 62 8.92 -8.05 8.80
CA PRO A 62 8.14 -9.06 8.09
C PRO A 62 7.03 -8.45 7.22
N THR A 63 6.81 -9.02 6.04
CA THR A 63 5.64 -8.69 5.22
C THR A 63 4.36 -8.93 6.03
N LYS A 64 3.51 -7.91 6.11
CA LYS A 64 2.26 -7.99 6.86
C LYS A 64 1.27 -8.94 6.16
N ILE A 65 0.63 -9.81 6.93
CA ILE A 65 -0.39 -10.74 6.44
C ILE A 65 -1.77 -10.09 6.60
N TYR A 66 -2.45 -9.81 5.48
CA TYR A 66 -3.71 -9.04 5.46
C TYR A 66 -4.99 -9.88 5.57
N VAL A 67 -4.87 -11.22 5.65
CA VAL A 67 -6.02 -12.16 5.69
C VAL A 67 -7.00 -11.83 6.83
N LYS A 68 -6.49 -11.49 8.03
CA LYS A 68 -7.33 -11.16 9.17
C LYS A 68 -8.09 -9.85 8.95
N ALA A 69 -7.45 -8.84 8.35
CA ALA A 69 -8.08 -7.57 8.00
C ALA A 69 -9.22 -7.77 7.00
N LEU A 70 -8.98 -8.52 5.91
CA LEU A 70 -10.01 -8.81 4.90
C LEU A 70 -11.18 -9.62 5.48
N LYS A 71 -10.91 -10.59 6.35
CA LYS A 71 -11.96 -11.33 7.06
C LYS A 71 -12.80 -10.44 7.96
N SER A 72 -12.18 -9.47 8.65
CA SER A 72 -12.89 -8.52 9.50
C SER A 72 -13.84 -7.64 8.69
N VAL A 73 -13.39 -7.09 7.56
CA VAL A 73 -14.21 -6.32 6.63
C VAL A 73 -15.40 -7.15 6.12
N LYS A 74 -15.15 -8.39 5.68
CA LYS A 74 -16.21 -9.30 5.25
C LYS A 74 -17.23 -9.61 6.38
N ASN A 75 -16.75 -9.87 7.59
CA ASN A 75 -17.61 -10.16 8.75
C ASN A 75 -18.46 -8.95 9.17
N ALA A 76 -17.98 -7.74 8.91
CA ALA A 76 -18.74 -6.50 9.09
C ALA A 76 -19.83 -6.31 8.02
N GLY A 77 -19.96 -7.23 7.06
CA GLY A 77 -20.96 -7.17 5.99
C GLY A 77 -20.63 -6.17 4.88
N ILE A 78 -19.36 -5.74 4.78
CA ILE A 78 -18.91 -4.78 3.77
C ILE A 78 -18.54 -5.52 2.49
N LYS A 79 -19.03 -5.01 1.36
CA LYS A 79 -18.67 -5.51 0.04
C LYS A 79 -17.38 -4.85 -0.46
N VAL A 80 -16.27 -5.57 -0.44
CA VAL A 80 -15.04 -5.16 -1.11
C VAL A 80 -15.22 -5.38 -2.61
N LYS A 81 -15.13 -4.30 -3.40
CA LYS A 81 -15.30 -4.33 -4.86
C LYS A 81 -14.01 -4.67 -5.59
N GLY A 82 -12.88 -4.24 -5.04
CA GLY A 82 -11.54 -4.52 -5.55
C GLY A 82 -10.53 -4.60 -4.43
N CYS A 83 -9.45 -5.34 -4.66
CA CYS A 83 -8.37 -5.52 -3.69
C CYS A 83 -7.03 -5.58 -4.44
N SER A 84 -6.10 -4.72 -4.08
CA SER A 84 -4.76 -4.68 -4.65
C SER A 84 -3.71 -4.82 -3.55
N HIS A 85 -2.87 -5.84 -3.64
CA HIS A 85 -1.67 -5.97 -2.81
C HIS A 85 -0.53 -5.21 -3.48
N ILE A 86 0.00 -4.18 -2.81
CA ILE A 86 1.05 -3.33 -3.38
C ILE A 86 2.40 -4.01 -3.19
N THR A 87 2.96 -4.49 -4.28
CA THR A 87 4.21 -5.24 -4.37
C THR A 87 5.20 -4.54 -5.31
N GLY A 88 6.12 -5.27 -5.94
CA GLY A 88 6.96 -4.72 -7.02
C GLY A 88 6.13 -4.14 -8.16
N GLY A 89 6.56 -3.01 -8.70
CA GLY A 89 5.77 -2.18 -9.61
C GLY A 89 4.93 -1.12 -8.89
N GLY A 90 4.89 -1.17 -7.54
CA GLY A 90 4.29 -0.14 -6.71
C GLY A 90 2.83 0.19 -7.05
N PHE A 91 2.44 1.43 -6.86
CA PHE A 91 1.06 1.88 -7.10
C PHE A 91 0.70 1.84 -8.58
N TYR A 92 1.62 2.28 -9.44
CA TYR A 92 1.35 2.44 -10.88
C TYR A 92 1.04 1.13 -11.60
N GLU A 93 1.63 0.01 -11.16
CA GLU A 93 1.38 -1.28 -11.77
C GLU A 93 0.34 -2.13 -11.03
N ASN A 94 0.25 -2.00 -9.70
CA ASN A 94 -0.61 -2.90 -8.92
C ASN A 94 -2.06 -2.41 -8.85
N LEU A 95 -2.32 -1.11 -8.66
CA LEU A 95 -3.69 -0.59 -8.59
C LEU A 95 -4.50 -0.85 -9.85
N PRO A 96 -3.96 -0.63 -11.06
CA PRO A 96 -4.72 -0.88 -12.30
C PRO A 96 -5.18 -2.34 -12.48
N ARG A 97 -4.49 -3.30 -11.84
CA ARG A 97 -4.85 -4.73 -11.96
C ARG A 97 -6.24 -5.06 -11.41
N MET A 98 -6.71 -4.30 -10.42
CA MET A 98 -8.05 -4.50 -9.85
C MET A 98 -9.14 -3.69 -10.55
N LEU A 99 -8.79 -2.75 -11.45
CA LEU A 99 -9.73 -1.81 -12.06
C LEU A 99 -10.35 -2.39 -13.33
N PRO A 100 -11.63 -2.12 -13.61
CA PRO A 100 -12.20 -2.29 -14.94
C PRO A 100 -11.69 -1.18 -15.88
N ASP A 101 -11.99 -1.30 -17.16
CA ASP A 101 -11.67 -0.26 -18.14
C ASP A 101 -12.54 0.99 -17.93
N GLY A 102 -12.01 2.16 -18.32
CA GLY A 102 -12.72 3.44 -18.22
C GLY A 102 -12.63 4.13 -16.86
N VAL A 103 -11.87 3.56 -15.91
CA VAL A 103 -11.64 4.17 -14.58
C VAL A 103 -10.18 4.14 -14.18
N LYS A 104 -9.80 5.08 -13.30
CA LYS A 104 -8.47 5.16 -12.68
C LYS A 104 -8.58 5.28 -11.17
N ALA A 105 -7.54 4.82 -10.47
CA ALA A 105 -7.37 5.04 -9.04
C ALA A 105 -6.66 6.39 -8.81
N VAL A 106 -7.22 7.26 -7.97
CA VAL A 106 -6.58 8.51 -7.54
C VAL A 106 -6.22 8.36 -6.07
N VAL A 107 -4.93 8.43 -5.74
CA VAL A 107 -4.41 8.28 -4.38
C VAL A 107 -3.80 9.60 -3.91
N LYS A 108 -4.21 10.04 -2.73
CA LYS A 108 -3.70 11.23 -2.05
C LYS A 108 -2.48 10.86 -1.21
N LYS A 109 -1.30 11.36 -1.57
CA LYS A 109 -0.03 11.00 -0.92
C LYS A 109 0.07 11.43 0.54
N ASP A 110 -0.62 12.48 0.93
CA ASP A 110 -0.63 13.05 2.28
C ASP A 110 -1.70 12.45 3.21
N SER A 111 -2.51 11.51 2.71
CA SER A 111 -3.62 10.91 3.45
C SER A 111 -3.23 9.76 4.39
N TYR A 112 -1.98 9.33 4.36
CA TYR A 112 -1.48 8.22 5.17
C TYR A 112 -0.01 8.41 5.56
N LYS A 113 0.46 7.63 6.53
CA LYS A 113 1.85 7.70 6.99
C LYS A 113 2.77 6.89 6.09
N VAL A 114 3.78 7.55 5.52
CA VAL A 114 4.87 6.89 4.83
C VAL A 114 5.98 6.55 5.85
N PRO A 115 6.32 5.26 6.05
CA PRO A 115 7.41 4.87 6.95
C PRO A 115 8.74 5.54 6.60
N PRO A 116 9.54 5.97 7.60
CA PRO A 116 10.78 6.73 7.36
C PRO A 116 11.81 6.01 6.50
N ILE A 117 11.81 4.67 6.47
CA ILE A 117 12.72 3.88 5.63
C ILE A 117 12.66 4.27 4.16
N PHE A 118 11.48 4.65 3.64
CA PHE A 118 11.35 5.08 2.24
C PHE A 118 12.02 6.43 1.98
N GLY A 119 11.92 7.37 2.93
CA GLY A 119 12.65 8.65 2.89
C GLY A 119 14.18 8.44 2.92
N LEU A 120 14.64 7.53 3.78
CA LEU A 120 16.05 7.18 3.87
C LEU A 120 16.57 6.57 2.56
N ILE A 121 15.84 5.62 1.96
CA ILE A 121 16.21 5.02 0.66
C ILE A 121 16.25 6.10 -0.44
N ALA A 122 15.21 6.93 -0.53
CA ALA A 122 15.14 7.99 -1.53
C ALA A 122 16.32 8.97 -1.42
N LYS A 123 16.64 9.42 -0.21
CA LYS A 123 17.74 10.35 0.07
C LYS A 123 19.10 9.70 -0.22
N ALA A 124 19.35 8.52 0.27
CA ALA A 124 20.64 7.84 0.11
C ALA A 124 20.92 7.48 -1.35
N GLY A 125 19.89 7.08 -2.11
CA GLY A 125 20.01 6.72 -3.52
C GLY A 125 19.75 7.87 -4.50
N ASN A 126 19.43 9.06 -4.01
CA ASN A 126 18.94 10.19 -4.85
C ASN A 126 17.85 9.74 -5.83
N VAL A 127 16.89 8.96 -5.33
CA VAL A 127 15.82 8.33 -6.11
C VAL A 127 14.64 9.28 -6.23
N GLU A 128 14.19 9.53 -7.46
CA GLU A 128 13.02 10.35 -7.71
C GLU A 128 11.74 9.76 -7.10
N GLU A 129 10.84 10.61 -6.63
CA GLU A 129 9.57 10.22 -5.98
C GLU A 129 8.77 9.23 -6.85
N LYS A 130 8.65 9.50 -8.15
CA LYS A 130 7.93 8.62 -9.07
C LYS A 130 8.51 7.20 -9.09
N MET A 131 9.83 7.07 -9.07
CA MET A 131 10.51 5.77 -9.02
C MET A 131 10.26 5.07 -7.69
N MET A 132 10.23 5.82 -6.57
CA MET A 132 9.88 5.25 -5.27
C MET A 132 8.48 4.63 -5.28
N TYR A 133 7.47 5.34 -5.79
CA TYR A 133 6.09 4.85 -5.91
C TYR A 133 5.91 3.76 -6.98
N ASN A 134 6.84 3.62 -7.90
CA ASN A 134 6.87 2.53 -8.88
C ASN A 134 7.61 1.28 -8.37
N THR A 135 8.42 1.41 -7.32
CA THR A 135 9.25 0.31 -6.80
C THR A 135 8.70 -0.26 -5.50
N PHE A 136 8.17 0.61 -4.62
CA PHE A 136 7.79 0.27 -3.26
C PHE A 136 6.31 0.47 -2.97
N ASN A 137 5.86 -0.12 -1.88
CA ASN A 137 4.50 0.07 -1.34
C ASN A 137 4.30 1.43 -0.64
N MET A 138 5.35 2.19 -0.40
CA MET A 138 5.37 3.53 0.21
C MET A 138 4.50 3.66 1.48
N GLY A 139 4.32 2.56 2.22
CA GLY A 139 3.55 2.55 3.47
C GLY A 139 2.17 1.90 3.38
N LEU A 140 1.68 1.58 2.19
CA LEU A 140 0.42 0.87 1.98
C LEU A 140 0.68 -0.51 1.35
N GLY A 141 0.51 -1.58 2.14
CA GLY A 141 0.70 -2.92 1.59
C GLY A 141 -0.54 -3.46 0.88
N MET A 142 -1.73 -2.95 1.20
CA MET A 142 -2.98 -3.36 0.54
C MET A 142 -3.92 -2.17 0.38
N VAL A 143 -4.62 -2.11 -0.74
CA VAL A 143 -5.64 -1.10 -1.02
C VAL A 143 -6.94 -1.79 -1.44
N LEU A 144 -8.04 -1.38 -0.82
CA LEU A 144 -9.40 -1.87 -1.08
C LEU A 144 -10.22 -0.80 -1.76
N ALA A 145 -11.03 -1.19 -2.75
CA ALA A 145 -12.08 -0.34 -3.31
C ALA A 145 -13.42 -0.73 -2.66
N VAL A 146 -14.10 0.25 -2.06
CA VAL A 146 -15.37 0.07 -1.36
C VAL A 146 -16.37 1.17 -1.73
N ASP A 147 -17.63 0.99 -1.36
CA ASP A 147 -18.62 2.07 -1.47
C ASP A 147 -18.23 3.22 -0.53
N PRO A 148 -18.38 4.50 -0.94
CA PRO A 148 -18.09 5.64 -0.06
C PRO A 148 -18.82 5.61 1.28
N ALA A 149 -20.04 5.08 1.30
CA ALA A 149 -20.82 4.94 2.52
C ALA A 149 -20.25 3.89 3.51
N ASP A 150 -19.39 3.01 3.04
CA ASP A 150 -18.78 1.94 3.86
C ASP A 150 -17.37 2.29 4.36
N VAL A 151 -16.82 3.47 4.04
CA VAL A 151 -15.42 3.84 4.36
C VAL A 151 -15.16 3.78 5.87
N GLU A 152 -15.92 4.50 6.68
CA GLU A 152 -15.74 4.54 8.14
C GLU A 152 -15.82 3.14 8.74
N LYS A 153 -16.85 2.38 8.37
CA LYS A 153 -17.06 1.01 8.84
C LYS A 153 -15.94 0.06 8.40
N THR A 154 -15.38 0.28 7.19
CA THR A 154 -14.23 -0.48 6.69
C THR A 154 -12.99 -0.22 7.54
N ILE A 155 -12.68 1.06 7.82
CA ILE A 155 -11.55 1.47 8.65
C ILE A 155 -11.71 0.93 10.07
N GLU A 156 -12.89 1.05 10.67
CA GLU A 156 -13.18 0.50 12.01
C GLU A 156 -12.94 -1.01 12.06
N ALA A 157 -13.46 -1.76 11.09
CA ALA A 157 -13.29 -3.22 11.02
C ALA A 157 -11.83 -3.63 10.87
N ILE A 158 -11.05 -2.91 10.07
CA ILE A 158 -9.62 -3.18 9.87
C ILE A 158 -8.83 -2.84 11.14
N ASN A 159 -9.12 -1.68 11.76
CA ASN A 159 -8.43 -1.23 12.97
C ASN A 159 -8.75 -2.15 14.16
N ALA A 160 -9.98 -2.61 14.32
CA ALA A 160 -10.37 -3.59 15.31
C ALA A 160 -9.67 -4.95 15.13
N ALA A 161 -9.25 -5.28 13.91
CA ALA A 161 -8.45 -6.47 13.63
C ALA A 161 -6.95 -6.30 13.95
N GLY A 162 -6.51 -5.10 14.38
CA GLY A 162 -5.14 -4.77 14.77
C GLY A 162 -4.27 -4.22 13.62
N TYR A 163 -4.89 -3.63 12.60
CA TYR A 163 -4.18 -2.98 11.49
C TYR A 163 -4.49 -1.49 11.48
N GLU A 164 -3.52 -0.68 11.07
CA GLU A 164 -3.73 0.73 10.78
C GLU A 164 -4.23 0.88 9.35
N SER A 165 -5.26 1.69 9.13
CA SER A 165 -5.85 1.92 7.82
C SER A 165 -6.35 3.35 7.65
N TYR A 166 -6.47 3.78 6.40
CA TYR A 166 -6.75 5.16 6.02
C TYR A 166 -7.66 5.21 4.79
N GLU A 167 -8.49 6.25 4.69
CA GLU A 167 -9.06 6.64 3.42
C GLU A 167 -7.97 7.33 2.59
N VAL A 168 -7.58 6.70 1.46
CA VAL A 168 -6.41 7.14 0.71
C VAL A 168 -6.73 7.74 -0.65
N GLY A 169 -7.99 7.75 -1.05
CA GLY A 169 -8.36 8.30 -2.34
C GLY A 169 -9.69 7.76 -2.85
N TYR A 170 -9.85 7.77 -4.16
CA TYR A 170 -11.10 7.43 -4.81
C TYR A 170 -10.88 6.91 -6.23
N ILE A 171 -11.94 6.38 -6.82
CA ILE A 171 -11.99 5.97 -8.23
C ILE A 171 -12.58 7.12 -9.06
N ALA A 172 -11.88 7.51 -10.12
CA ALA A 172 -12.33 8.52 -11.08
C ALA A 172 -12.55 7.91 -12.47
N GLU A 173 -13.32 8.60 -13.31
CA GLU A 173 -13.36 8.31 -14.73
C GLU A 173 -12.01 8.60 -15.39
N GLY A 174 -11.64 7.82 -16.38
CA GLY A 174 -10.41 8.04 -17.13
C GLY A 174 -9.82 6.78 -17.71
N GLU A 175 -8.66 6.93 -18.34
CA GLU A 175 -7.88 5.80 -18.81
C GLU A 175 -7.41 4.97 -17.60
N LYS A 176 -7.49 3.65 -17.73
CA LYS A 176 -7.09 2.69 -16.70
C LYS A 176 -5.67 2.93 -16.23
N GLY A 177 -5.54 3.28 -14.95
CA GLY A 177 -4.24 3.66 -14.39
C GLY A 177 -4.30 4.00 -12.91
N ALA A 178 -3.19 4.53 -12.40
CA ALA A 178 -3.09 5.11 -11.07
C ALA A 178 -2.53 6.53 -11.16
N GLU A 179 -3.17 7.46 -10.49
CA GLU A 179 -2.75 8.84 -10.33
C GLU A 179 -2.42 9.11 -8.85
N LEU A 180 -1.30 9.77 -8.60
CA LEU A 180 -0.88 10.17 -7.26
C LEU A 180 -0.87 11.70 -7.17
N CYS A 181 -1.55 12.27 -6.20
CA CYS A 181 -1.67 13.71 -5.99
C CYS A 181 -1.36 14.10 -4.55
#